data_6296fdfc00785b101fb23f5ee50dd2c3
#
_entry.id   6296fdfc00785b101fb23f5ee50dd2c3
#
_cell.length_a   1.000
_cell.length_b   1.000
_cell.length_c   1.000
_cell.angle_alpha   90.00
_cell.angle_beta   90.00
_cell.angle_gamma   90.00
#
_symmetry.space_group_name_H-M   'P 1'
#
loop_
_entity.id
_entity.type
_entity.pdbx_description
1 polymer ?
#
loop_
_entity_poly.entity_id
_entity_poly.type
_entity_poly.pdbx_seq_one_letter_code
_entity_poly.pdbx_strand_id
1 'polypeptide(L)'
;MDRERFVDAARLEPHGGRGVLLAIASAISFGAAGPFSKAVLTSGELSPLRLAQFRITMAAVVMLGVVVARHLSGARPTHRWTRADAWLVIAYGSLGFVAVQICYFIAIDRLPVGVALLFEYMSVVLVAVYAAVLQHRPQPRAVWLGVTLAVAGVVVLTEPWSGFRLSVWGSVAGAGAALGCAAYFLIGERGTARLPVLELTAYGAGVGAIVLALVLPVWTFPFSALGHSARFAGQDTPVWILLSVVVLVGTVLAYLLGMSALAFLPSPSATVIATLEILVGAVVAWGVLGEHMTVAEIAGGVIILTGVVVVAERARLRTELPELDYVEARDLTPT
;
A
#
# COMPACT_ATOMS: atom_id res chain seq x y z
N MET A 1 -2.70 37.13 -9.98
CA MET A 1 -1.80 36.44 -9.06
C MET A 1 -2.51 35.98 -7.79
N ASP A 2 -3.88 35.80 -7.80
CA ASP A 2 -4.66 35.49 -6.60
C ASP A 2 -5.62 34.28 -6.72
N ARG A 3 -5.71 33.64 -7.88
CA ARG A 3 -6.57 32.44 -8.04
C ARG A 3 -5.92 31.14 -7.57
N GLU A 4 -4.60 31.01 -7.58
CA GLU A 4 -3.91 29.80 -7.13
C GLU A 4 -3.88 29.68 -5.60
N ARG A 5 -3.88 30.80 -4.85
CA ARG A 5 -3.97 30.77 -3.38
C ARG A 5 -5.36 30.37 -2.86
N PHE A 6 -6.43 30.65 -3.60
CA PHE A 6 -7.79 30.25 -3.21
C PHE A 6 -8.08 28.75 -3.42
N VAL A 7 -7.43 28.11 -4.40
CA VAL A 7 -7.58 26.67 -4.66
C VAL A 7 -6.87 25.82 -3.61
N ASP A 8 -5.76 26.32 -3.03
CA ASP A 8 -5.05 25.63 -1.95
C ASP A 8 -5.75 25.76 -0.58
N ALA A 9 -6.47 26.87 -0.33
CA ALA A 9 -7.21 27.05 0.92
C ALA A 9 -8.50 26.17 1.01
N ALA A 10 -9.15 25.90 -0.11
CA ALA A 10 -10.37 25.08 -0.16
C ALA A 10 -10.13 23.56 0.04
N ARG A 11 -8.86 23.11 0.10
CA ARG A 11 -8.49 21.70 0.34
C ARG A 11 -8.14 21.37 1.79
N LEU A 12 -8.28 22.30 2.71
CA LEU A 12 -7.99 22.13 4.14
C LEU A 12 -9.26 21.90 4.96
N GLU A 13 -10.23 21.13 4.44
CA GLU A 13 -11.36 20.64 5.22
C GLU A 13 -10.92 19.55 6.23
N PRO A 14 -11.60 19.40 7.39
CA PRO A 14 -11.15 18.65 8.57
C PRO A 14 -11.20 17.12 8.41
N HIS A 15 -10.33 16.53 7.60
CA HIS A 15 -10.43 15.10 7.20
C HIS A 15 -9.18 14.26 7.53
N GLY A 16 -8.22 14.76 8.30
CA GLY A 16 -7.02 14.02 8.68
C GLY A 16 -7.34 12.70 9.40
N GLY A 17 -8.32 12.73 10.31
CA GLY A 17 -8.80 11.51 10.98
C GLY A 17 -9.40 10.48 10.03
N ARG A 18 -10.13 10.91 8.99
CA ARG A 18 -10.67 10.03 7.95
C ARG A 18 -9.54 9.39 7.13
N GLY A 19 -8.53 10.16 6.75
CA GLY A 19 -7.37 9.63 6.04
C GLY A 19 -6.62 8.58 6.86
N VAL A 20 -6.42 8.81 8.16
CA VAL A 20 -5.81 7.84 9.09
C VAL A 20 -6.62 6.55 9.15
N LEU A 21 -7.94 6.64 9.32
CA LEU A 21 -8.82 5.46 9.37
C LEU A 21 -8.76 4.65 8.07
N LEU A 22 -8.77 5.32 6.92
CA LEU A 22 -8.64 4.66 5.61
C LEU A 22 -7.28 3.98 5.43
N ALA A 23 -6.20 4.62 5.88
CA ALA A 23 -4.84 4.03 5.83
C ALA A 23 -4.73 2.80 6.75
N ILE A 24 -5.27 2.87 7.97
CA ILE A 24 -5.32 1.73 8.90
C ILE A 24 -6.16 0.59 8.30
N ALA A 25 -7.35 0.89 7.77
CA ALA A 25 -8.20 -0.12 7.13
C ALA A 25 -7.54 -0.76 5.92
N SER A 26 -6.77 0.00 5.13
CA SER A 26 -5.93 -0.52 4.05
C SER A 26 -4.86 -1.47 4.57
N ALA A 27 -4.11 -1.08 5.58
CA ALA A 27 -3.07 -1.91 6.18
C ALA A 27 -3.63 -3.20 6.79
N ILE A 28 -4.80 -3.14 7.45
CA ILE A 28 -5.51 -4.33 7.93
C ILE A 28 -5.91 -5.24 6.77
N SER A 29 -6.44 -4.68 5.68
CA SER A 29 -6.88 -5.46 4.52
C SER A 29 -5.70 -6.16 3.82
N PHE A 30 -4.56 -5.47 3.64
CA PHE A 30 -3.35 -6.07 3.09
C PHE A 30 -2.79 -7.15 4.00
N GLY A 31 -2.58 -6.84 5.28
CA GLY A 31 -2.01 -7.77 6.25
C GLY A 31 -2.88 -9.01 6.46
N ALA A 32 -4.19 -8.85 6.58
CA ALA A 32 -5.12 -9.96 6.76
C ALA A 32 -5.09 -10.95 5.58
N ALA A 33 -4.78 -10.50 4.36
CA ALA A 33 -4.70 -11.37 3.18
C ALA A 33 -3.36 -12.13 3.09
N GLY A 34 -2.35 -11.75 3.86
CA GLY A 34 -1.03 -12.40 3.88
C GLY A 34 -1.09 -13.90 4.14
N PRO A 35 -1.73 -14.37 5.23
CA PRO A 35 -1.86 -15.80 5.53
C PRO A 35 -2.59 -16.61 4.44
N PHE A 36 -3.57 -16.03 3.75
CA PHE A 36 -4.24 -16.67 2.61
C PHE A 36 -3.28 -16.84 1.43
N SER A 37 -2.50 -15.81 1.13
CA SER A 37 -1.43 -15.89 0.12
C SER A 37 -0.40 -16.95 0.48
N LYS A 38 0.02 -17.02 1.75
CA LYS A 38 0.97 -18.01 2.26
C LYS A 38 0.44 -19.43 2.08
N ALA A 39 -0.81 -19.68 2.42
CA ALA A 39 -1.44 -21.00 2.23
C ALA A 39 -1.45 -21.44 0.76
N VAL A 40 -1.76 -20.54 -0.17
CA VAL A 40 -1.69 -20.83 -1.61
C VAL A 40 -0.27 -21.11 -2.06
N LEU A 41 0.73 -20.36 -1.59
CA LEU A 41 2.12 -20.57 -1.98
C LEU A 41 2.71 -21.86 -1.40
N THR A 42 2.34 -22.22 -0.18
CA THR A 42 2.82 -23.46 0.47
C THR A 42 2.21 -24.73 -0.13
N SER A 43 1.08 -24.64 -0.84
CA SER A 43 0.54 -25.76 -1.61
C SER A 43 1.43 -26.16 -2.81
N GLY A 44 2.33 -25.27 -3.23
CA GLY A 44 3.23 -25.50 -4.37
C GLY A 44 2.58 -25.33 -5.75
N GLU A 45 1.28 -25.05 -5.81
CA GLU A 45 0.50 -24.98 -7.05
C GLU A 45 0.79 -23.70 -7.85
N LEU A 46 1.11 -22.61 -7.16
CA LEU A 46 1.42 -21.31 -7.77
C LEU A 46 2.77 -20.78 -7.31
N SER A 47 3.57 -20.30 -8.27
CA SER A 47 4.74 -19.51 -7.91
C SER A 47 4.31 -18.12 -7.38
N PRO A 48 5.14 -17.47 -6.54
CA PRO A 48 4.85 -16.12 -6.04
C PRO A 48 4.52 -15.12 -7.14
N LEU A 49 5.24 -15.16 -8.25
CA LEU A 49 5.04 -14.26 -9.39
C LEU A 49 3.70 -14.53 -10.12
N ARG A 50 3.27 -15.80 -10.19
CA ARG A 50 1.93 -16.17 -10.71
C ARG A 50 0.81 -15.73 -9.79
N LEU A 51 1.01 -15.82 -8.48
CA LEU A 51 0.07 -15.28 -7.51
C LEU A 51 -0.08 -13.75 -7.67
N ALA A 52 1.04 -13.01 -7.82
CA ALA A 52 0.99 -11.58 -8.07
C ALA A 52 0.29 -11.23 -9.39
N GLN A 53 0.58 -11.96 -10.47
CA GLN A 53 -0.11 -11.79 -11.75
C GLN A 53 -1.61 -12.00 -11.60
N PHE A 54 -2.03 -13.09 -10.96
CA PHE A 54 -3.44 -13.41 -10.77
C PHE A 54 -4.15 -12.31 -9.96
N ARG A 55 -3.59 -11.91 -8.81
CA ARG A 55 -4.21 -10.91 -7.94
C ARG A 55 -4.37 -9.55 -8.63
N ILE A 56 -3.34 -9.08 -9.36
CA ILE A 56 -3.40 -7.79 -10.05
C ILE A 56 -4.36 -7.85 -11.24
N THR A 57 -4.32 -8.94 -12.03
CA THR A 57 -5.21 -9.11 -13.18
C THR A 57 -6.68 -9.18 -12.76
N MET A 58 -7.00 -10.00 -11.75
CA MET A 58 -8.37 -10.13 -11.26
C MET A 58 -8.86 -8.85 -10.57
N ALA A 59 -7.98 -8.16 -9.83
CA ALA A 59 -8.32 -6.86 -9.25
C ALA A 59 -8.60 -5.82 -10.34
N ALA A 60 -7.80 -5.80 -11.43
CA ALA A 60 -8.07 -4.94 -12.58
C ALA A 60 -9.42 -5.26 -13.22
N VAL A 61 -9.74 -6.54 -13.43
CA VAL A 61 -11.04 -6.98 -13.98
C VAL A 61 -12.20 -6.49 -13.11
N VAL A 62 -12.11 -6.70 -11.79
CA VAL A 62 -13.16 -6.27 -10.84
C VAL A 62 -13.33 -4.75 -10.86
N MET A 63 -12.24 -4.00 -10.69
CA MET A 63 -12.30 -2.53 -10.60
C MET A 63 -12.71 -1.89 -11.94
N LEU A 64 -12.19 -2.37 -13.07
CA LEU A 64 -12.60 -1.90 -14.40
C LEU A 64 -14.06 -2.26 -14.68
N GLY A 65 -14.51 -3.44 -14.25
CA GLY A 65 -15.92 -3.83 -14.31
C GLY A 65 -16.82 -2.85 -13.56
N VAL A 66 -16.43 -2.39 -12.37
CA VAL A 66 -17.14 -1.37 -11.61
C VAL A 66 -17.13 -0.02 -12.33
N VAL A 67 -15.98 0.39 -12.92
CA VAL A 67 -15.89 1.63 -13.71
C VAL A 67 -16.85 1.57 -14.90
N VAL A 68 -16.84 0.48 -15.66
CA VAL A 68 -17.72 0.28 -16.82
C VAL A 68 -19.19 0.28 -16.39
N ALA A 69 -19.55 -0.45 -15.33
CA ALA A 69 -20.92 -0.50 -14.82
C ALA A 69 -21.44 0.91 -14.44
N ARG A 70 -20.60 1.73 -13.80
CA ARG A 70 -20.95 3.13 -13.49
C ARG A 70 -21.20 3.98 -14.74
N HIS A 71 -20.36 3.82 -15.77
CA HIS A 71 -20.56 4.52 -17.04
C HIS A 71 -21.85 4.09 -17.74
N LEU A 72 -22.14 2.79 -17.76
CA LEU A 72 -23.39 2.26 -18.34
C LEU A 72 -24.64 2.70 -17.57
N SER A 73 -24.53 2.96 -16.27
CA SER A 73 -25.61 3.48 -15.43
C SER A 73 -25.84 4.99 -15.60
N GLY A 74 -25.21 5.63 -16.59
CA GLY A 74 -25.40 7.05 -16.88
C GLY A 74 -24.59 8.00 -15.99
N ALA A 75 -23.66 7.50 -15.19
CA ALA A 75 -22.76 8.35 -14.44
C ALA A 75 -21.85 9.12 -15.42
N ARG A 76 -21.95 10.45 -15.40
CA ARG A 76 -21.13 11.30 -16.27
C ARG A 76 -19.67 11.20 -15.87
N PRO A 77 -18.71 11.17 -16.84
CA PRO A 77 -17.30 11.26 -16.53
C PRO A 77 -17.03 12.53 -15.73
N THR A 78 -16.49 12.37 -14.54
CA THR A 78 -16.19 13.51 -13.64
C THR A 78 -14.89 14.22 -14.02
N HIS A 79 -14.07 13.59 -14.88
CA HIS A 79 -12.77 14.09 -15.27
C HIS A 79 -12.58 14.04 -16.80
N ARG A 80 -11.97 15.08 -17.37
CA ARG A 80 -11.52 15.10 -18.75
C ARG A 80 -10.08 14.62 -18.83
N TRP A 81 -9.88 13.48 -19.42
CA TRP A 81 -8.56 12.84 -19.56
C TRP A 81 -7.59 13.69 -20.40
N THR A 82 -6.40 13.88 -19.87
CA THR A 82 -5.28 14.52 -20.55
C THR A 82 -4.17 13.52 -20.82
N ARG A 83 -3.23 13.88 -21.73
CA ARG A 83 -2.03 13.04 -21.96
C ARG A 83 -1.19 12.89 -20.67
N ALA A 84 -1.16 13.90 -19.82
CA ALA A 84 -0.45 13.85 -18.54
C ALA A 84 -1.08 12.84 -17.58
N ASP A 85 -2.41 12.70 -17.58
CA ASP A 85 -3.11 11.71 -16.76
C ASP A 85 -2.84 10.29 -17.24
N ALA A 86 -2.79 10.07 -18.56
CA ALA A 86 -2.42 8.78 -19.14
C ALA A 86 -1.00 8.37 -18.73
N TRP A 87 -0.01 9.28 -18.84
CA TRP A 87 1.36 9.00 -18.40
C TRP A 87 1.46 8.74 -16.90
N LEU A 88 0.68 9.47 -16.09
CA LEU A 88 0.61 9.26 -14.64
C LEU A 88 0.10 7.85 -14.32
N VAL A 89 -0.97 7.41 -14.97
CA VAL A 89 -1.54 6.07 -14.78
C VAL A 89 -0.58 4.97 -15.27
N ILE A 90 0.10 5.19 -16.41
CA ILE A 90 1.11 4.26 -16.91
C ILE A 90 2.28 4.15 -15.91
N ALA A 91 2.78 5.27 -15.41
CA ALA A 91 3.86 5.28 -14.40
C ALA A 91 3.40 4.61 -13.10
N TYR A 92 2.19 4.93 -12.63
CA TYR A 92 1.60 4.33 -11.44
C TYR A 92 1.44 2.81 -11.57
N GLY A 93 0.88 2.34 -12.68
CA GLY A 93 0.69 0.91 -12.94
C GLY A 93 2.01 0.16 -13.11
N SER A 94 2.96 0.71 -13.87
CA SER A 94 4.24 0.05 -14.15
C SER A 94 5.18 0.06 -12.95
N LEU A 95 5.33 1.18 -12.25
CA LEU A 95 6.24 1.32 -11.12
C LEU A 95 5.59 0.84 -9.82
N GLY A 96 4.38 1.31 -9.54
CA GLY A 96 3.70 1.04 -8.28
C GLY A 96 3.12 -0.36 -8.15
N PHE A 97 2.67 -0.99 -9.25
CA PHE A 97 2.13 -2.36 -9.20
C PHE A 97 3.15 -3.40 -9.67
N VAL A 98 3.83 -3.18 -10.79
CA VAL A 98 4.64 -4.22 -11.42
C VAL A 98 6.06 -4.24 -10.88
N ALA A 99 6.75 -3.08 -10.87
CA ALA A 99 8.15 -3.02 -10.47
C ALA A 99 8.34 -3.51 -9.02
N VAL A 100 7.45 -3.09 -8.10
CA VAL A 100 7.47 -3.57 -6.71
C VAL A 100 7.42 -5.10 -6.67
N GLN A 101 6.44 -5.71 -7.35
CA GLN A 101 6.24 -7.16 -7.30
C GLN A 101 7.41 -7.92 -7.90
N ILE A 102 7.86 -7.53 -9.11
CA ILE A 102 8.97 -8.22 -9.79
C ILE A 102 10.26 -8.10 -8.95
N CYS A 103 10.59 -6.88 -8.52
CA CYS A 103 11.79 -6.63 -7.71
C CYS A 103 11.73 -7.36 -6.37
N TYR A 104 10.59 -7.34 -5.68
CA TYR A 104 10.41 -8.06 -4.43
C TYR A 104 10.59 -9.57 -4.60
N PHE A 105 9.99 -10.17 -5.64
CA PHE A 105 10.14 -11.61 -5.86
C PHE A 105 11.55 -12.02 -6.28
N ILE A 106 12.27 -11.18 -7.04
CA ILE A 106 13.69 -11.40 -7.29
C ILE A 106 14.50 -11.30 -5.98
N ALA A 107 14.11 -10.39 -5.08
CA ALA A 107 14.78 -10.23 -3.79
C ALA A 107 14.58 -11.46 -2.91
N ILE A 108 13.34 -11.97 -2.73
CA ILE A 108 13.07 -13.15 -1.87
C ILE A 108 13.64 -14.45 -2.43
N ASP A 109 13.89 -14.55 -3.74
CA ASP A 109 14.58 -15.68 -4.35
C ASP A 109 16.06 -15.75 -3.92
N ARG A 110 16.64 -14.65 -3.46
CA ARG A 110 18.08 -14.47 -3.21
C ARG A 110 18.45 -14.00 -1.81
N LEU A 111 17.47 -13.52 -1.06
CA LEU A 111 17.61 -13.02 0.30
C LEU A 111 16.58 -13.71 1.21
N PRO A 112 16.85 -13.81 2.51
CA PRO A 112 15.80 -14.16 3.47
C PRO A 112 14.60 -13.22 3.33
N VAL A 113 13.38 -13.76 3.44
CA VAL A 113 12.13 -12.99 3.23
C VAL A 113 12.06 -11.74 4.11
N GLY A 114 12.49 -11.85 5.38
CA GLY A 114 12.56 -10.71 6.29
C GLY A 114 13.48 -9.58 5.80
N VAL A 115 14.63 -9.94 5.18
CA VAL A 115 15.56 -8.96 4.61
C VAL A 115 14.96 -8.30 3.36
N ALA A 116 14.29 -9.07 2.50
CA ALA A 116 13.60 -8.52 1.33
C ALA A 116 12.48 -7.54 1.74
N LEU A 117 11.70 -7.89 2.77
CA LEU A 117 10.71 -7.00 3.37
C LEU A 117 11.34 -5.73 3.95
N LEU A 118 12.45 -5.87 4.67
CA LEU A 118 13.17 -4.71 5.19
C LEU A 118 13.57 -3.74 4.08
N PHE A 119 14.09 -4.27 2.95
CA PHE A 119 14.37 -3.42 1.78
C PHE A 119 13.12 -2.71 1.28
N GLU A 120 12.00 -3.40 1.08
CA GLU A 120 10.76 -2.81 0.57
C GLU A 120 10.26 -1.69 1.49
N TYR A 121 10.29 -1.91 2.82
CA TYR A 121 9.87 -0.90 3.80
C TYR A 121 10.85 0.26 3.98
N MET A 122 12.08 0.20 3.39
CA MET A 122 12.90 1.40 3.22
C MET A 122 12.21 2.46 2.36
N SER A 123 11.16 2.11 1.62
CA SER A 123 10.28 3.06 0.95
C SER A 123 9.74 4.15 1.87
N VAL A 124 9.50 3.85 3.15
CA VAL A 124 9.06 4.84 4.15
C VAL A 124 10.08 5.98 4.30
N VAL A 125 11.37 5.63 4.36
CA VAL A 125 12.48 6.61 4.40
C VAL A 125 12.56 7.36 3.08
N LEU A 126 12.52 6.64 1.95
CA LEU A 126 12.63 7.25 0.61
C LEU A 126 11.53 8.27 0.37
N VAL A 127 10.28 7.97 0.75
CA VAL A 127 9.14 8.89 0.61
C VAL A 127 9.32 10.12 1.49
N ALA A 128 9.73 9.96 2.76
CA ALA A 128 9.93 11.07 3.68
C ALA A 128 11.08 11.99 3.21
N VAL A 129 12.20 11.41 2.78
CA VAL A 129 13.35 12.15 2.25
C VAL A 129 12.99 12.86 0.94
N TYR A 130 12.30 12.17 0.02
CA TYR A 130 11.85 12.77 -1.23
C TYR A 130 10.94 13.97 -0.98
N ALA A 131 9.98 13.84 -0.06
CA ALA A 131 9.07 14.94 0.27
C ALA A 131 9.82 16.12 0.91
N ALA A 132 10.78 15.86 1.80
CA ALA A 132 11.56 16.89 2.48
C ALA A 132 12.54 17.61 1.54
N VAL A 133 13.30 16.84 0.73
CA VAL A 133 14.42 17.37 -0.05
C VAL A 133 13.98 17.80 -1.46
N LEU A 134 13.29 16.92 -2.22
CA LEU A 134 12.96 17.19 -3.61
C LEU A 134 11.66 17.99 -3.78
N GLN A 135 10.67 17.79 -2.90
CA GLN A 135 9.45 18.59 -2.92
C GLN A 135 9.55 19.85 -2.06
N HIS A 136 10.66 20.04 -1.34
CA HIS A 136 10.87 21.17 -0.40
C HIS A 136 9.73 21.32 0.62
N ARG A 137 9.09 20.19 1.00
CA ARG A 137 8.02 20.15 2.01
C ARG A 137 8.62 19.73 3.35
N PRO A 138 8.87 20.64 4.29
CA PRO A 138 9.44 20.30 5.60
C PRO A 138 8.49 19.32 6.33
N GLN A 139 9.05 18.19 6.74
CA GLN A 139 8.27 17.17 7.46
C GLN A 139 8.29 17.47 8.96
N PRO A 140 7.15 17.34 9.67
CA PRO A 140 7.09 17.49 11.11
C PRO A 140 8.00 16.46 11.81
N ARG A 141 8.51 16.83 13.00
CA ARG A 141 9.33 15.91 13.84
C ARG A 141 8.63 14.58 14.12
N ALA A 142 7.30 14.60 14.28
CA ALA A 142 6.51 13.39 14.46
C ALA A 142 6.60 12.41 13.28
N VAL A 143 6.67 12.90 12.03
CA VAL A 143 6.86 12.05 10.86
C VAL A 143 8.24 11.40 10.87
N TRP A 144 9.30 12.14 11.18
CA TRP A 144 10.65 11.59 11.29
C TRP A 144 10.77 10.56 12.41
N LEU A 145 10.15 10.84 13.57
CA LEU A 145 10.09 9.88 14.67
C LEU A 145 9.31 8.62 14.26
N GLY A 146 8.17 8.78 13.59
CA GLY A 146 7.39 7.66 13.06
C GLY A 146 8.14 6.83 12.04
N VAL A 147 8.85 7.47 11.11
CA VAL A 147 9.74 6.79 10.14
C VAL A 147 10.82 5.99 10.84
N THR A 148 11.49 6.59 11.83
CA THR A 148 12.55 5.92 12.61
C THR A 148 12.00 4.71 13.37
N LEU A 149 10.86 4.87 14.04
CA LEU A 149 10.20 3.79 14.77
C LEU A 149 9.69 2.69 13.84
N ALA A 150 9.09 3.06 12.69
CA ALA A 150 8.64 2.08 11.71
C ALA A 150 9.81 1.22 11.20
N VAL A 151 10.90 1.84 10.79
CA VAL A 151 12.11 1.13 10.32
C VAL A 151 12.71 0.27 11.43
N ALA A 152 12.89 0.83 12.64
CA ALA A 152 13.42 0.08 13.78
C ALA A 152 12.54 -1.13 14.11
N GLY A 153 11.22 -0.95 14.11
CA GLY A 153 10.27 -2.03 14.35
C GLY A 153 10.31 -3.13 13.28
N VAL A 154 10.42 -2.75 11.99
CA VAL A 154 10.60 -3.73 10.90
C VAL A 154 11.92 -4.48 11.06
N VAL A 155 13.02 -3.80 11.40
CA VAL A 155 14.33 -4.46 11.66
C VAL A 155 14.22 -5.46 12.80
N VAL A 156 13.58 -5.11 13.91
CA VAL A 156 13.42 -6.01 15.05
C VAL A 156 12.52 -7.19 14.68
N LEU A 157 11.39 -6.95 14.01
CA LEU A 157 10.40 -7.97 13.64
C LEU A 157 10.96 -8.98 12.63
N THR A 158 11.77 -8.53 11.67
CA THR A 158 12.29 -9.39 10.60
C THR A 158 13.56 -10.13 10.96
N GLU A 159 14.16 -9.85 12.13
CA GLU A 159 15.38 -10.49 12.65
C GLU A 159 16.47 -10.73 11.57
N PRO A 160 16.94 -9.70 10.84
CA PRO A 160 17.84 -9.89 9.71
C PRO A 160 19.22 -10.49 10.10
N TRP A 161 19.55 -10.54 11.39
CA TRP A 161 20.77 -11.13 11.93
C TRP A 161 20.73 -12.65 12.08
N SER A 162 19.56 -13.29 11.96
CA SER A 162 19.37 -14.73 12.22
C SER A 162 19.85 -15.67 11.10
N GLY A 163 20.58 -15.16 10.09
CA GLY A 163 21.11 -16.03 9.03
C GLY A 163 21.42 -15.30 7.71
N PHE A 164 22.29 -14.31 7.75
CA PHE A 164 22.47 -13.37 6.67
C PHE A 164 23.57 -13.75 5.68
N ARG A 165 23.20 -14.04 4.43
CA ARG A 165 24.12 -13.99 3.27
C ARG A 165 23.64 -12.92 2.31
N LEU A 166 24.43 -11.84 2.16
CA LEU A 166 24.16 -10.79 1.17
C LEU A 166 24.35 -11.34 -0.25
N SER A 167 23.26 -11.37 -1.01
CA SER A 167 23.32 -11.47 -2.47
C SER A 167 23.29 -10.06 -3.06
N VAL A 168 24.31 -9.68 -3.82
CA VAL A 168 24.34 -8.35 -4.49
C VAL A 168 23.11 -8.15 -5.36
N TRP A 169 22.75 -9.13 -6.18
CA TRP A 169 21.55 -9.07 -7.03
C TRP A 169 20.25 -9.02 -6.25
N GLY A 170 20.19 -9.75 -5.11
CA GLY A 170 19.05 -9.69 -4.20
C GLY A 170 18.89 -8.30 -3.57
N SER A 171 19.99 -7.68 -3.15
CA SER A 171 20.01 -6.33 -2.58
C SER A 171 19.65 -5.27 -3.60
N VAL A 172 20.12 -5.36 -4.85
CA VAL A 172 19.73 -4.47 -5.95
C VAL A 172 18.24 -4.59 -6.24
N ALA A 173 17.72 -5.82 -6.29
CA ALA A 173 16.29 -6.05 -6.48
C ALA A 173 15.48 -5.51 -5.29
N GLY A 174 15.92 -5.74 -4.05
CA GLY A 174 15.29 -5.17 -2.85
C GLY A 174 15.23 -3.64 -2.88
N ALA A 175 16.33 -2.98 -3.27
CA ALA A 175 16.33 -1.53 -3.48
C ALA A 175 15.37 -1.09 -4.60
N GLY A 176 15.25 -1.89 -5.67
CA GLY A 176 14.24 -1.69 -6.71
C GLY A 176 12.81 -1.79 -6.18
N ALA A 177 12.53 -2.74 -5.28
CA ALA A 177 11.24 -2.87 -4.62
C ALA A 177 10.94 -1.64 -3.75
N ALA A 178 11.91 -1.15 -2.97
CA ALA A 178 11.78 0.08 -2.18
C ALA A 178 11.45 1.30 -3.04
N LEU A 179 12.16 1.47 -4.16
CA LEU A 179 11.91 2.56 -5.11
C LEU A 179 10.53 2.46 -5.76
N GLY A 180 10.11 1.26 -6.15
CA GLY A 180 8.79 1.00 -6.70
C GLY A 180 7.68 1.31 -5.69
N CYS A 181 7.84 0.86 -4.44
CA CYS A 181 6.91 1.14 -3.35
C CYS A 181 6.85 2.65 -3.04
N ALA A 182 7.99 3.34 -3.00
CA ALA A 182 8.02 4.80 -2.87
C ALA A 182 7.29 5.48 -4.05
N ALA A 183 7.52 5.02 -5.27
CA ALA A 183 6.83 5.53 -6.46
C ALA A 183 5.32 5.33 -6.36
N TYR A 184 4.86 4.16 -5.87
CA TYR A 184 3.44 3.89 -5.62
C TYR A 184 2.80 4.98 -4.75
N PHE A 185 3.39 5.31 -3.61
CA PHE A 185 2.86 6.33 -2.71
C PHE A 185 2.94 7.74 -3.29
N LEU A 186 4.08 8.12 -3.87
CA LEU A 186 4.31 9.47 -4.40
C LEU A 186 3.49 9.76 -5.66
N ILE A 187 3.39 8.80 -6.57
CA ILE A 187 2.56 8.93 -7.77
C ILE A 187 1.09 8.83 -7.39
N GLY A 188 0.74 7.95 -6.45
CA GLY A 188 -0.60 7.81 -5.90
C GLY A 188 -1.13 9.11 -5.28
N GLU A 189 -0.35 9.80 -4.44
CA GLU A 189 -0.70 11.11 -3.87
C GLU A 189 -0.99 12.15 -4.97
N ARG A 190 -0.12 12.22 -5.99
CA ARG A 190 -0.33 13.12 -7.13
C ARG A 190 -1.54 12.72 -7.96
N GLY A 191 -1.75 11.42 -8.13
CA GLY A 191 -2.84 10.85 -8.90
C GLY A 191 -4.21 11.12 -8.27
N THR A 192 -4.34 10.89 -6.97
CA THR A 192 -5.58 11.14 -6.22
C THR A 192 -5.96 12.62 -6.15
N ALA A 193 -4.98 13.52 -6.30
CA ALA A 193 -5.24 14.96 -6.42
C ALA A 193 -5.84 15.36 -7.78
N ARG A 194 -5.76 14.48 -8.81
CA ARG A 194 -6.16 14.78 -10.19
C ARG A 194 -7.29 13.91 -10.69
N LEU A 195 -7.29 12.64 -10.31
CA LEU A 195 -8.17 11.60 -10.82
C LEU A 195 -9.04 11.02 -9.70
N PRO A 196 -10.27 10.58 -10.00
CA PRO A 196 -11.06 9.80 -9.08
C PRO A 196 -10.29 8.53 -8.65
N VAL A 197 -10.31 8.22 -7.35
CA VAL A 197 -9.54 7.10 -6.77
C VAL A 197 -9.82 5.78 -7.49
N LEU A 198 -11.10 5.48 -7.75
CA LEU A 198 -11.48 4.24 -8.43
C LEU A 198 -10.87 4.16 -9.84
N GLU A 199 -10.92 5.25 -10.62
CA GLU A 199 -10.38 5.29 -11.98
C GLU A 199 -8.86 5.17 -11.98
N LEU A 200 -8.17 5.93 -11.11
CA LEU A 200 -6.72 5.84 -10.95
C LEU A 200 -6.28 4.42 -10.64
N THR A 201 -6.93 3.78 -9.65
CA THR A 201 -6.56 2.44 -9.19
C THR A 201 -6.92 1.38 -10.23
N ALA A 202 -8.11 1.47 -10.84
CA ALA A 202 -8.56 0.51 -11.85
C ALA A 202 -7.69 0.53 -13.11
N TYR A 203 -7.41 1.72 -13.65
CA TYR A 203 -6.56 1.84 -14.83
C TYR A 203 -5.09 1.53 -14.52
N GLY A 204 -4.59 1.92 -13.33
CA GLY A 204 -3.26 1.54 -12.87
C GLY A 204 -3.09 0.03 -12.76
N ALA A 205 -4.05 -0.65 -12.15
CA ALA A 205 -4.08 -2.11 -12.08
C ALA A 205 -4.20 -2.74 -13.48
N GLY A 206 -4.99 -2.14 -14.38
CA GLY A 206 -5.09 -2.56 -15.79
C GLY A 206 -3.75 -2.48 -16.53
N VAL A 207 -3.03 -1.37 -16.39
CA VAL A 207 -1.66 -1.23 -16.93
C VAL A 207 -0.74 -2.28 -16.31
N GLY A 208 -0.81 -2.48 -15.00
CA GLY A 208 -0.03 -3.50 -14.29
C GLY A 208 -0.32 -4.90 -14.81
N ALA A 209 -1.59 -5.24 -15.01
CA ALA A 209 -2.01 -6.53 -15.57
C ALA A 209 -1.48 -6.75 -17.00
N ILE A 210 -1.52 -5.72 -17.86
CA ILE A 210 -0.97 -5.78 -19.23
C ILE A 210 0.54 -6.00 -19.18
N VAL A 211 1.27 -5.22 -18.38
CA VAL A 211 2.74 -5.36 -18.29
C VAL A 211 3.12 -6.74 -17.74
N LEU A 212 2.42 -7.24 -16.72
CA LEU A 212 2.66 -8.61 -16.21
C LEU A 212 2.30 -9.67 -17.24
N ALA A 213 1.27 -9.47 -18.05
CA ALA A 213 0.89 -10.41 -19.12
C ALA A 213 1.95 -10.47 -20.25
N LEU A 214 2.68 -9.39 -20.51
CA LEU A 214 3.80 -9.36 -21.44
C LEU A 214 5.02 -10.13 -20.93
N VAL A 215 5.27 -10.07 -19.61
CA VAL A 215 6.39 -10.79 -18.95
C VAL A 215 6.03 -12.25 -18.69
N LEU A 216 4.78 -12.50 -18.30
CA LEU A 216 4.23 -13.81 -17.96
C LEU A 216 2.94 -14.01 -18.78
N PRO A 217 3.02 -14.65 -19.94
CA PRO A 217 1.85 -14.84 -20.80
C PRO A 217 0.69 -15.53 -20.07
N VAL A 218 -0.51 -14.97 -20.18
CA VAL A 218 -1.69 -15.43 -19.41
C VAL A 218 -2.09 -16.86 -19.75
N TRP A 219 -1.87 -17.28 -20.99
CA TRP A 219 -2.15 -18.65 -21.46
C TRP A 219 -1.23 -19.72 -20.87
N THR A 220 -0.13 -19.33 -20.23
CA THR A 220 0.76 -20.24 -19.48
C THR A 220 0.43 -20.30 -17.99
N PHE A 221 -0.67 -19.66 -17.57
CA PHE A 221 -1.13 -19.72 -16.18
C PHE A 221 -1.65 -21.13 -15.86
N PRO A 222 -1.24 -21.74 -14.73
CA PRO A 222 -1.70 -23.06 -14.34
C PRO A 222 -3.13 -23.01 -13.79
N PHE A 223 -4.14 -22.93 -14.67
CA PHE A 223 -5.55 -22.86 -14.26
C PHE A 223 -6.02 -24.09 -13.48
N SER A 224 -5.36 -25.24 -13.64
CA SER A 224 -5.61 -26.42 -12.83
C SER A 224 -5.42 -26.19 -11.33
N ALA A 225 -4.50 -25.28 -10.95
CA ALA A 225 -4.27 -24.89 -9.55
C ALA A 225 -5.54 -24.41 -8.85
N LEU A 226 -6.47 -23.80 -9.56
CA LEU A 226 -7.74 -23.31 -8.99
C LEU A 226 -8.65 -24.43 -8.47
N GLY A 227 -8.54 -25.61 -9.05
CA GLY A 227 -9.31 -26.80 -8.65
C GLY A 227 -8.70 -27.58 -7.48
N HIS A 228 -7.46 -27.28 -7.09
CA HIS A 228 -6.79 -27.93 -5.97
C HIS A 228 -7.19 -27.32 -4.64
N SER A 229 -6.80 -27.97 -3.54
CA SER A 229 -7.01 -27.50 -2.18
C SER A 229 -5.67 -27.21 -1.51
N ALA A 230 -5.63 -26.19 -0.66
CA ALA A 230 -4.53 -25.86 0.21
C ALA A 230 -4.97 -25.97 1.67
N ARG A 231 -4.05 -26.35 2.55
CA ARG A 231 -4.34 -26.42 3.97
C ARG A 231 -4.38 -25.03 4.59
N PHE A 232 -5.55 -24.65 5.11
CA PHE A 232 -5.77 -23.35 5.74
C PHE A 232 -6.62 -23.53 7.01
N ALA A 233 -6.17 -22.99 8.13
CA ALA A 233 -6.85 -23.12 9.44
C ALA A 233 -7.16 -24.57 9.83
N GLY A 234 -6.26 -25.50 9.49
CA GLY A 234 -6.45 -26.95 9.78
C GLY A 234 -7.40 -27.69 8.84
N GLN A 235 -7.98 -27.04 7.85
CA GLN A 235 -8.91 -27.61 6.87
C GLN A 235 -8.37 -27.51 5.44
N ASP A 236 -8.80 -28.44 4.58
CA ASP A 236 -8.52 -28.40 3.15
C ASP A 236 -9.49 -27.40 2.50
N THR A 237 -8.96 -26.25 2.12
CA THR A 237 -9.73 -25.16 1.54
C THR A 237 -9.39 -25.03 0.05
N PRO A 238 -10.39 -24.96 -0.85
CA PRO A 238 -10.15 -24.76 -2.27
C PRO A 238 -9.33 -23.50 -2.55
N VAL A 239 -8.31 -23.62 -3.40
CA VAL A 239 -7.39 -22.53 -3.74
C VAL A 239 -8.14 -21.31 -4.30
N TRP A 240 -9.20 -21.51 -5.09
CA TRP A 240 -9.99 -20.41 -5.62
C TRP A 240 -10.67 -19.56 -4.54
N ILE A 241 -11.06 -20.14 -3.39
CA ILE A 241 -11.63 -19.38 -2.25
C ILE A 241 -10.55 -18.49 -1.65
N LEU A 242 -9.35 -19.05 -1.37
CA LEU A 242 -8.22 -18.31 -0.81
C LEU A 242 -7.81 -17.17 -1.73
N LEU A 243 -7.72 -17.43 -3.03
CA LEU A 243 -7.43 -16.42 -4.05
C LEU A 243 -8.51 -15.34 -4.14
N SER A 244 -9.79 -15.70 -3.96
CA SER A 244 -10.87 -14.71 -3.93
C SER A 244 -10.70 -13.71 -2.78
N VAL A 245 -10.31 -14.18 -1.59
CA VAL A 245 -10.01 -13.31 -0.44
C VAL A 245 -8.78 -12.43 -0.75
N VAL A 246 -7.71 -13.01 -1.29
CA VAL A 246 -6.50 -12.26 -1.68
C VAL A 246 -6.82 -11.17 -2.71
N VAL A 247 -7.69 -11.46 -3.68
CA VAL A 247 -8.10 -10.48 -4.71
C VAL A 247 -9.00 -9.41 -4.12
N LEU A 248 -10.11 -9.81 -3.47
CA LEU A 248 -11.14 -8.86 -3.07
C LEU A 248 -10.74 -8.04 -1.84
N VAL A 249 -10.19 -8.68 -0.82
CA VAL A 249 -9.80 -8.01 0.43
C VAL A 249 -8.37 -7.50 0.32
N GLY A 250 -7.41 -8.37 0.01
CA GLY A 250 -6.00 -8.04 0.00
C GLY A 250 -5.53 -7.26 -1.22
N THR A 251 -6.39 -7.02 -2.21
CA THR A 251 -6.00 -6.23 -3.38
C THR A 251 -7.03 -5.15 -3.69
N VAL A 252 -8.25 -5.49 -4.11
CA VAL A 252 -9.25 -4.48 -4.50
C VAL A 252 -9.55 -3.51 -3.36
N LEU A 253 -10.00 -4.04 -2.22
CA LEU A 253 -10.36 -3.23 -1.07
C LEU A 253 -9.15 -2.49 -0.50
N ALA A 254 -8.04 -3.18 -0.31
CA ALA A 254 -6.81 -2.62 0.24
C ALA A 254 -6.28 -1.44 -0.60
N TYR A 255 -6.17 -1.61 -1.92
CA TYR A 255 -5.70 -0.53 -2.80
C TYR A 255 -6.68 0.64 -2.87
N LEU A 256 -8.00 0.39 -2.91
CA LEU A 256 -9.00 1.46 -2.92
C LEU A 256 -8.96 2.26 -1.61
N LEU A 257 -8.83 1.60 -0.46
CA LEU A 257 -8.71 2.26 0.84
C LEU A 257 -7.39 3.05 0.94
N GLY A 258 -6.27 2.44 0.51
CA GLY A 258 -4.96 3.09 0.55
C GLY A 258 -4.88 4.32 -0.35
N MET A 259 -5.39 4.23 -1.58
CA MET A 259 -5.48 5.39 -2.47
C MET A 259 -6.47 6.43 -1.95
N SER A 260 -7.59 6.02 -1.35
CA SER A 260 -8.50 6.95 -0.69
C SER A 260 -7.84 7.66 0.49
N ALA A 261 -6.97 6.99 1.24
CA ALA A 261 -6.20 7.62 2.31
C ALA A 261 -5.26 8.71 1.79
N LEU A 262 -4.59 8.47 0.65
CA LEU A 262 -3.69 9.44 0.01
C LEU A 262 -4.40 10.69 -0.52
N ALA A 263 -5.73 10.64 -0.70
CA ALA A 263 -6.52 11.83 -1.00
C ALA A 263 -6.64 12.80 0.21
N PHE A 264 -6.36 12.30 1.43
CA PHE A 264 -6.47 13.07 2.68
C PHE A 264 -5.16 13.18 3.46
N LEU A 265 -4.19 12.28 3.22
CA LEU A 265 -2.91 12.22 3.92
C LEU A 265 -1.74 12.41 2.96
N PRO A 266 -0.70 13.14 3.36
CA PRO A 266 0.57 13.16 2.64
C PRO A 266 1.23 11.77 2.63
N SER A 267 1.91 11.44 1.52
CA SER A 267 2.61 10.15 1.37
C SER A 267 3.50 9.76 2.55
N PRO A 268 4.29 10.67 3.18
CA PRO A 268 5.13 10.28 4.32
C PRO A 268 4.33 9.75 5.51
N SER A 269 3.17 10.32 5.80
CA SER A 269 2.31 9.84 6.88
C SER A 269 1.62 8.52 6.51
N ALA A 270 1.14 8.41 5.28
CA ALA A 270 0.47 7.21 4.79
C ALA A 270 1.42 6.01 4.76
N THR A 271 2.71 6.18 4.37
CA THR A 271 3.70 5.10 4.35
C THR A 271 4.03 4.57 5.75
N VAL A 272 4.12 5.44 6.76
CA VAL A 272 4.32 5.00 8.15
C VAL A 272 3.12 4.17 8.61
N ILE A 273 1.89 4.62 8.35
CA ILE A 273 0.69 3.87 8.74
C ILE A 273 0.61 2.52 8.01
N ALA A 274 1.02 2.47 6.76
CA ALA A 274 1.02 1.24 5.97
C ALA A 274 1.90 0.14 6.56
N THR A 275 2.93 0.46 7.37
CA THR A 275 3.76 -0.56 8.05
C THR A 275 2.98 -1.44 9.03
N LEU A 276 1.79 -1.02 9.46
CA LEU A 276 0.87 -1.87 10.24
C LEU A 276 0.50 -3.18 9.52
N GLU A 277 0.58 -3.21 8.20
CA GLU A 277 0.33 -4.40 7.39
C GLU A 277 1.15 -5.60 7.89
N ILE A 278 2.44 -5.40 8.21
CA ILE A 278 3.32 -6.47 8.70
C ILE A 278 2.81 -7.02 10.02
N LEU A 279 2.47 -6.13 10.95
CA LEU A 279 1.96 -6.52 12.27
C LEU A 279 0.65 -7.27 12.14
N VAL A 280 -0.28 -6.76 11.34
CA VAL A 280 -1.56 -7.43 11.09
C VAL A 280 -1.35 -8.80 10.46
N GLY A 281 -0.44 -8.91 9.47
CA GLY A 281 -0.08 -10.18 8.85
C GLY A 281 0.42 -11.21 9.86
N ALA A 282 1.33 -10.81 10.76
CA ALA A 282 1.86 -11.67 11.82
C ALA A 282 0.76 -12.11 12.81
N VAL A 283 -0.08 -11.17 13.26
CA VAL A 283 -1.19 -11.48 14.20
C VAL A 283 -2.21 -12.43 13.57
N VAL A 284 -2.57 -12.21 12.30
CA VAL A 284 -3.52 -13.10 11.61
C VAL A 284 -2.89 -14.47 11.34
N ALA A 285 -1.60 -14.55 10.98
CA ALA A 285 -0.89 -15.81 10.81
C ALA A 285 -0.83 -16.60 12.13
N TRP A 286 -0.56 -15.93 13.25
CA TRP A 286 -0.60 -16.53 14.57
C TRP A 286 -1.99 -17.11 14.89
N GLY A 287 -3.06 -16.31 14.70
CA GLY A 287 -4.42 -16.72 15.04
C GLY A 287 -5.04 -17.77 14.11
N VAL A 288 -4.70 -17.72 12.81
CA VAL A 288 -5.35 -18.57 11.79
C VAL A 288 -4.50 -19.77 11.38
N LEU A 289 -3.19 -19.61 11.28
CA LEU A 289 -2.27 -20.68 10.90
C LEU A 289 -1.63 -21.38 12.10
N GLY A 290 -1.87 -20.90 13.33
CA GLY A 290 -1.28 -21.45 14.54
C GLY A 290 0.23 -21.23 14.66
N GLU A 291 0.76 -20.22 13.98
CA GLU A 291 2.18 -19.86 14.03
C GLU A 291 2.50 -19.23 15.38
N HIS A 292 3.67 -19.55 15.94
CA HIS A 292 4.11 -18.92 17.18
C HIS A 292 4.75 -17.56 16.87
N MET A 293 4.29 -16.52 17.55
CA MET A 293 4.96 -15.22 17.49
C MET A 293 6.21 -15.24 18.37
N THR A 294 7.34 -14.85 17.82
CA THR A 294 8.58 -14.67 18.57
C THR A 294 8.52 -13.40 19.44
N VAL A 295 9.39 -13.32 20.45
CA VAL A 295 9.52 -12.10 21.26
C VAL A 295 9.93 -10.90 20.40
N ALA A 296 10.75 -11.13 19.38
CA ALA A 296 11.17 -10.10 18.44
C ALA A 296 10.01 -9.59 17.58
N GLU A 297 9.16 -10.49 17.08
CA GLU A 297 7.96 -10.10 16.32
C GLU A 297 7.01 -9.25 17.17
N ILE A 298 6.79 -9.63 18.44
CA ILE A 298 5.96 -8.84 19.37
C ILE A 298 6.61 -7.47 19.65
N ALA A 299 7.91 -7.44 19.97
CA ALA A 299 8.63 -6.20 20.25
C ALA A 299 8.66 -5.27 19.02
N GLY A 300 8.98 -5.81 17.84
CA GLY A 300 8.96 -5.07 16.57
C GLY A 300 7.56 -4.52 16.24
N GLY A 301 6.52 -5.31 16.47
CA GLY A 301 5.13 -4.90 16.31
C GLY A 301 4.73 -3.74 17.22
N VAL A 302 5.13 -3.76 18.50
CA VAL A 302 4.89 -2.66 19.45
C VAL A 302 5.62 -1.38 19.02
N ILE A 303 6.86 -1.49 18.52
CA ILE A 303 7.62 -0.35 18.01
C ILE A 303 6.94 0.26 16.79
N ILE A 304 6.49 -0.57 15.81
CA ILE A 304 5.73 -0.12 14.64
C ILE A 304 4.46 0.61 15.08
N LEU A 305 3.67 -0.01 15.96
CA LEU A 305 2.41 0.56 16.44
C LEU A 305 2.64 1.93 17.11
N THR A 306 3.70 2.07 17.90
CA THR A 306 4.08 3.34 18.51
C THR A 306 4.37 4.40 17.45
N GLY A 307 5.13 4.07 16.42
CA GLY A 307 5.41 4.97 15.30
C GLY A 307 4.15 5.42 14.57
N VAL A 308 3.23 4.49 14.33
CA VAL A 308 1.94 4.79 13.69
C VAL A 308 1.07 5.70 14.55
N VAL A 309 0.97 5.45 15.86
CA VAL A 309 0.22 6.30 16.78
C VAL A 309 0.76 7.73 16.78
N VAL A 310 2.08 7.91 16.85
CA VAL A 310 2.73 9.23 16.82
C VAL A 310 2.35 10.01 15.53
N VAL A 311 2.37 9.35 14.39
CA VAL A 311 2.03 9.99 13.10
C VAL A 311 0.53 10.25 12.99
N ALA A 312 -0.30 9.31 13.42
CA ALA A 312 -1.76 9.42 13.37
C ALA A 312 -2.28 10.56 14.26
N GLU A 313 -1.79 10.67 15.49
CA GLU A 313 -2.15 11.77 16.40
C GLU A 313 -1.77 13.12 15.80
N ARG A 314 -0.57 13.25 15.20
CA ARG A 314 -0.17 14.49 14.56
C ARG A 314 -1.05 14.85 13.36
N ALA A 315 -1.47 13.85 12.59
CA ALA A 315 -2.38 14.05 11.46
C ALA A 315 -3.76 14.55 11.92
N ARG A 316 -4.26 14.04 13.05
CA ARG A 316 -5.53 14.49 13.67
C ARG A 316 -5.43 15.93 14.21
N LEU A 317 -4.41 16.21 15.02
CA LEU A 317 -4.24 17.54 15.64
C LEU A 317 -4.11 18.66 14.59
N ARG A 318 -3.50 18.40 13.45
CA ARG A 318 -3.39 19.37 12.36
C ARG A 318 -4.74 19.72 11.74
N THR A 319 -5.74 18.89 11.94
CA THR A 319 -7.10 19.08 11.45
C THR A 319 -7.97 19.88 12.41
N GLU A 320 -7.72 19.76 13.72
CA GLU A 320 -8.53 20.40 14.77
C GLU A 320 -8.12 21.87 15.03
N LEU A 321 -6.85 22.23 14.82
CA LEU A 321 -6.32 23.58 15.07
C LEU A 321 -6.92 24.70 14.19
N PRO A 322 -7.23 24.52 12.89
CA PRO A 322 -7.86 25.58 12.09
C PRO A 322 -9.25 25.96 12.55
N GLU A 323 -10.00 25.05 13.18
CA GLU A 323 -11.35 25.32 13.68
C GLU A 323 -11.31 26.22 14.93
N LEU A 324 -10.31 26.03 15.80
CA LEU A 324 -10.14 26.87 17.00
C LEU A 324 -9.73 28.30 16.65
N ASP A 325 -8.80 28.49 15.71
CA ASP A 325 -8.38 29.80 15.24
C ASP A 325 -9.52 30.56 14.53
N TYR A 326 -10.44 29.85 13.86
CA TYR A 326 -11.59 30.46 13.16
C TYR A 326 -12.71 30.88 14.15
N VAL A 327 -12.91 30.10 15.20
CA VAL A 327 -13.88 30.41 16.26
C VAL A 327 -13.40 31.60 17.08
N GLU A 328 -12.11 31.60 17.47
CA GLU A 328 -11.50 32.70 18.24
C GLU A 328 -11.45 34.01 17.43
N ALA A 329 -11.15 33.96 16.14
CA ALA A 329 -11.16 35.12 15.26
C ALA A 329 -12.58 35.69 15.03
N ARG A 330 -13.63 34.88 15.09
CA ARG A 330 -15.03 35.29 14.94
C ARG A 330 -15.56 35.99 16.18
N ASP A 331 -15.10 35.56 17.35
CA ASP A 331 -15.50 36.17 18.65
C ASP A 331 -14.78 37.49 18.95
N LEU A 332 -13.71 37.79 18.21
CA LEU A 332 -12.93 39.04 18.36
C LEU A 332 -13.36 40.16 17.38
N THR A 333 -14.34 39.93 16.51
CA THR A 333 -14.93 40.99 15.67
C THR A 333 -16.15 41.61 16.39
N PRO A 334 -16.02 42.80 17.00
CA PRO A 334 -17.18 43.49 17.58
C PRO A 334 -18.11 43.95 16.46
N THR A 335 -19.42 43.69 16.68
CA THR A 335 -20.54 44.16 15.85
C THR A 335 -20.69 45.70 15.90
#